data_20a4c7c1608431513b70261ecf67e8bf
#
_entry.id   20a4c7c1608431513b70261ecf67e8bf
#
_cell.length_a   1.000
_cell.length_b   1.000
_cell.length_c   1.000
_cell.angle_alpha   90.00
_cell.angle_beta   90.00
_cell.angle_gamma   90.00
#
_symmetry.space_group_name_H-M   'P 1'
#
loop_
_entity.id
_entity.type
_entity.pdbx_description
1 polymer ?
#
loop_
_entity_poly.entity_id
_entity_poly.type
_entity_poly.pdbx_seq_one_letter_code
_entity_poly.pdbx_strand_id
1 'polypeptide(L)'
;MEIEKFTIDSFLGGKLQIKQPARGYRIGIDTVLLASAAKPKADAKVLDLGCGVGGVSLCLLTNHLSISVVGMDLDRDLIKIAKENNFTGGFGKRFKPLTGSVLDPHKSLIPNSFDLVITNPPYLESNSSNPSPEKRKNSANVETEVDLGTWLSFSAKFLKPGGNISLIHRADR
;
A
#
# COMPACT_ATOMS: atom_id res chain seq x y z
N MET A 1 -8.54 12.33 11.45
CA MET A 1 -8.53 11.88 12.87
C MET A 1 -7.08 11.77 13.27
N GLU A 2 -6.65 12.49 14.28
CA GLU A 2 -5.26 12.41 14.74
C GLU A 2 -4.99 11.02 15.33
N ILE A 3 -3.92 10.35 14.87
CA ILE A 3 -3.52 9.05 15.39
C ILE A 3 -2.82 9.29 16.73
N GLU A 4 -3.53 9.09 17.83
CA GLU A 4 -3.05 9.42 19.17
C GLU A 4 -2.00 8.43 19.73
N LYS A 5 -1.99 7.17 19.25
CA LYS A 5 -1.10 6.12 19.77
C LYS A 5 -0.53 5.27 18.64
N PHE A 6 0.74 4.93 18.75
CA PHE A 6 1.50 4.11 17.81
C PHE A 6 2.13 2.91 18.50
N THR A 7 2.39 1.87 17.73
CA THR A 7 3.30 0.78 18.11
C THR A 7 4.44 0.71 17.10
N ILE A 8 5.54 0.09 17.49
CA ILE A 8 6.62 -0.30 16.59
C ILE A 8 6.66 -1.81 16.62
N ASP A 9 6.38 -2.42 15.49
CA ASP A 9 6.29 -3.87 15.37
C ASP A 9 7.42 -4.41 14.49
N SER A 10 7.87 -5.61 14.84
CA SER A 10 8.99 -6.26 14.18
C SER A 10 8.51 -7.22 13.09
N PHE A 11 9.10 -7.12 11.90
CA PHE A 11 8.81 -7.95 10.73
C PHE A 11 10.06 -8.64 10.21
N LEU A 12 9.88 -9.68 9.37
CA LEU A 12 10.95 -10.40 8.69
C LEU A 12 12.04 -10.94 9.64
N GLY A 13 11.62 -11.50 10.78
CA GLY A 13 12.54 -12.02 11.79
C GLY A 13 13.41 -10.95 12.44
N GLY A 14 12.89 -9.74 12.63
CA GLY A 14 13.60 -8.63 13.29
C GLY A 14 14.37 -7.71 12.35
N LYS A 15 14.41 -8.03 11.06
CA LYS A 15 15.15 -7.22 10.06
C LYS A 15 14.48 -5.88 9.72
N LEU A 16 13.19 -5.75 10.03
CA LEU A 16 12.40 -4.56 9.73
C LEU A 16 11.54 -4.16 10.92
N GLN A 17 11.63 -2.89 11.31
CA GLN A 17 10.79 -2.27 12.33
C GLN A 17 9.84 -1.30 11.65
N ILE A 18 8.55 -1.41 11.92
CA ILE A 18 7.53 -0.54 11.31
C ILE A 18 6.68 0.09 12.42
N LYS A 19 6.64 1.42 12.40
CA LYS A 19 5.70 2.21 13.17
C LYS A 19 4.32 2.14 12.51
N GLN A 20 3.29 1.87 13.30
CA GLN A 20 1.91 1.82 12.82
C GLN A 20 0.92 2.27 13.90
N PRO A 21 -0.32 2.64 13.54
CA PRO A 21 -1.35 2.98 14.51
C PRO A 21 -1.60 1.83 15.48
N ALA A 22 -1.85 2.16 16.75
CA ALA A 22 -2.22 1.15 17.76
C ALA A 22 -3.64 0.60 17.53
N ARG A 23 -4.50 1.32 16.80
CA ARG A 23 -5.87 0.94 16.45
C ARG A 23 -6.17 1.25 14.98
N GLY A 24 -7.19 0.63 14.42
CA GLY A 24 -7.57 0.76 13.02
C GLY A 24 -6.84 -0.23 12.12
N TYR A 25 -6.54 0.18 10.87
CA TYR A 25 -5.80 -0.68 9.95
C TYR A 25 -4.38 -0.93 10.44
N ARG A 26 -4.02 -2.20 10.52
CA ARG A 26 -2.68 -2.66 10.91
C ARG A 26 -2.16 -3.66 9.88
N ILE A 27 -0.84 -3.69 9.75
CA ILE A 27 -0.15 -4.67 8.92
C ILE A 27 -0.43 -6.08 9.45
N GLY A 28 -0.99 -6.92 8.58
CA GLY A 28 -1.27 -8.33 8.83
C GLY A 28 -0.33 -9.26 8.07
N ILE A 29 -0.63 -10.55 8.15
CA ILE A 29 0.10 -11.60 7.40
C ILE A 29 0.01 -11.38 5.89
N ASP A 30 -1.10 -10.84 5.38
CA ASP A 30 -1.34 -10.55 3.97
C ASP A 30 -0.24 -9.67 3.37
N THR A 31 0.25 -8.69 4.14
CA THR A 31 1.37 -7.83 3.74
C THR A 31 2.64 -8.62 3.44
N VAL A 32 2.98 -9.56 4.34
CA VAL A 32 4.19 -10.38 4.19
C VAL A 32 4.02 -11.38 3.05
N LEU A 33 2.83 -11.98 2.92
CA LEU A 33 2.50 -12.90 1.83
C LEU A 33 2.57 -12.20 0.47
N LEU A 34 1.98 -11.01 0.34
CA LEU A 34 2.02 -10.22 -0.89
C LEU A 34 3.46 -9.84 -1.26
N ALA A 35 4.23 -9.35 -0.29
CA ALA A 35 5.64 -9.01 -0.52
C ALA A 35 6.48 -10.24 -0.92
N SER A 36 6.18 -11.42 -0.37
CA SER A 36 6.89 -12.67 -0.70
C SER A 36 6.49 -13.22 -2.08
N ALA A 37 5.24 -13.05 -2.48
CA ALA A 37 4.73 -13.48 -3.78
C ALA A 37 5.19 -12.57 -4.92
N ALA A 38 5.36 -11.28 -4.64
CA ALA A 38 5.84 -10.31 -5.60
C ALA A 38 7.33 -10.58 -5.92
N LYS A 39 7.65 -10.75 -7.21
CA LYS A 39 9.00 -11.05 -7.70
C LYS A 39 9.49 -9.94 -8.63
N PRO A 40 9.86 -8.76 -8.08
CA PRO A 40 10.40 -7.69 -8.90
C PRO A 40 11.74 -8.12 -9.52
N LYS A 41 11.95 -7.75 -10.78
CA LYS A 41 13.27 -7.88 -11.43
C LYS A 41 14.25 -6.91 -10.78
N ALA A 42 15.54 -7.11 -11.02
CA ALA A 42 16.56 -6.13 -10.64
C ALA A 42 16.23 -4.75 -11.23
N ASP A 43 16.46 -3.70 -10.44
CA ASP A 43 16.23 -2.29 -10.79
C ASP A 43 14.77 -1.94 -11.13
N ALA A 44 13.82 -2.82 -10.80
CA ALA A 44 12.42 -2.60 -11.06
C ALA A 44 11.89 -1.34 -10.32
N LYS A 45 11.05 -0.60 -11.02
CA LYS A 45 10.20 0.44 -10.42
C LYS A 45 8.86 -0.18 -10.05
N VAL A 46 8.53 -0.14 -8.78
CA VAL A 46 7.31 -0.74 -8.22
C VAL A 46 6.35 0.37 -7.79
N LEU A 47 5.06 0.19 -8.07
CA LEU A 47 3.98 1.02 -7.54
C LEU A 47 3.20 0.19 -6.51
N ASP A 48 3.11 0.69 -5.27
CA ASP A 48 2.31 0.09 -4.19
C ASP A 48 1.04 0.94 -4.00
N LEU A 49 -0.10 0.40 -4.43
CA LEU A 49 -1.40 1.06 -4.37
C LEU A 49 -2.12 0.69 -3.07
N GLY A 50 -2.53 1.72 -2.30
CA GLY A 50 -3.04 1.54 -0.95
C GLY A 50 -1.92 1.14 0.01
N CYS A 51 -0.78 1.82 -0.06
CA CYS A 51 0.42 1.41 0.66
C CYS A 51 0.32 1.56 2.18
N GLY A 52 -0.65 2.30 2.70
CA GLY A 52 -0.81 2.57 4.12
C GLY A 52 0.46 3.15 4.73
N VAL A 53 0.93 2.53 5.80
CA VAL A 53 2.19 2.91 6.48
C VAL A 53 3.45 2.39 5.77
N GLY A 54 3.30 1.80 4.58
CA GLY A 54 4.39 1.30 3.75
C GLY A 54 4.74 -0.16 3.96
N GLY A 55 3.86 -0.97 4.56
CA GLY A 55 4.17 -2.35 4.96
C GLY A 55 4.74 -3.22 3.84
N VAL A 56 4.01 -3.36 2.71
CA VAL A 56 4.46 -4.17 1.56
C VAL A 56 5.72 -3.58 0.93
N SER A 57 5.71 -2.25 0.72
CA SER A 57 6.86 -1.51 0.18
C SER A 57 8.14 -1.78 0.95
N LEU A 58 8.11 -1.68 2.28
CA LEU A 58 9.27 -1.83 3.14
C LEU A 58 9.76 -3.28 3.21
N CYS A 59 8.83 -4.25 3.22
CA CYS A 59 9.18 -5.67 3.13
C CYS A 59 9.91 -5.99 1.81
N LEU A 60 9.43 -5.45 0.68
CA LEU A 60 10.10 -5.61 -0.62
C LEU A 60 11.49 -4.97 -0.63
N LEU A 61 11.60 -3.72 -0.16
CA LEU A 61 12.87 -2.98 -0.13
C LEU A 61 13.92 -3.58 0.78
N THR A 62 13.50 -4.30 1.84
CA THR A 62 14.39 -5.05 2.72
C THR A 62 14.99 -6.26 2.00
N ASN A 63 14.19 -6.94 1.17
CA ASN A 63 14.62 -8.16 0.48
C ASN A 63 15.25 -7.91 -0.90
N HIS A 64 15.01 -6.74 -1.51
CA HIS A 64 15.49 -6.40 -2.85
C HIS A 64 16.22 -5.05 -2.81
N LEU A 65 17.54 -5.07 -2.91
CA LEU A 65 18.38 -3.88 -2.70
C LEU A 65 18.38 -2.89 -3.87
N SER A 66 18.10 -3.37 -5.09
CA SER A 66 18.19 -2.54 -6.31
C SER A 66 16.86 -1.91 -6.74
N ILE A 67 15.73 -2.32 -6.20
CA ILE A 67 14.42 -1.78 -6.61
C ILE A 67 14.11 -0.42 -5.98
N SER A 68 13.18 0.28 -6.60
CA SER A 68 12.57 1.48 -6.03
C SER A 68 11.05 1.33 -5.98
N VAL A 69 10.41 1.88 -4.94
CA VAL A 69 8.97 1.80 -4.73
C VAL A 69 8.38 3.19 -4.59
N VAL A 70 7.32 3.45 -5.32
CA VAL A 70 6.41 4.56 -5.07
C VAL A 70 5.19 3.98 -4.37
N GLY A 71 4.92 4.41 -3.14
CA GLY A 71 3.70 4.04 -2.43
C GLY A 71 2.67 5.15 -2.58
N MET A 72 1.42 4.82 -2.85
CA MET A 72 0.33 5.78 -2.89
C MET A 72 -0.80 5.34 -1.97
N ASP A 73 -1.29 6.27 -1.16
CA ASP A 73 -2.43 6.06 -0.29
C ASP A 73 -3.26 7.35 -0.17
N LEU A 74 -4.55 7.20 -0.01
CA LEU A 74 -5.49 8.31 0.20
C LEU A 74 -5.27 8.97 1.56
N ASP A 75 -4.98 8.17 2.59
CA ASP A 75 -4.86 8.62 3.97
C ASP A 75 -3.53 9.35 4.19
N ARG A 76 -3.64 10.68 4.36
CA ARG A 76 -2.49 11.55 4.59
C ARG A 76 -1.74 11.24 5.89
N ASP A 77 -2.44 10.74 6.91
CA ASP A 77 -1.82 10.43 8.20
C ASP A 77 -1.04 9.11 8.11
N LEU A 78 -1.55 8.10 7.38
CA LEU A 78 -0.78 6.90 7.07
C LEU A 78 0.45 7.22 6.22
N ILE A 79 0.34 8.14 5.24
CA ILE A 79 1.48 8.57 4.43
C ILE A 79 2.54 9.32 5.26
N LYS A 80 2.16 10.09 6.28
CA LYS A 80 3.14 10.68 7.23
C LYS A 80 3.93 9.57 7.94
N ILE A 81 3.24 8.55 8.43
CA ILE A 81 3.88 7.41 9.09
C ILE A 81 4.77 6.64 8.10
N ALA A 82 4.33 6.44 6.85
CA ALA A 82 5.14 5.81 5.82
C ALA A 82 6.45 6.56 5.54
N LYS A 83 6.42 7.90 5.58
CA LYS A 83 7.62 8.74 5.47
C LYS A 83 8.55 8.59 6.67
N GLU A 84 8.01 8.52 7.88
CA GLU A 84 8.79 8.26 9.09
C GLU A 84 9.42 6.86 9.03
N ASN A 85 8.68 5.84 8.64
CA ASN A 85 9.17 4.48 8.46
C ASN A 85 10.27 4.40 7.39
N ASN A 86 10.13 5.15 6.28
CA ASN A 86 11.18 5.28 5.28
C ASN A 86 12.46 5.86 5.87
N PHE A 87 12.33 6.93 6.64
CA PHE A 87 13.46 7.61 7.27
C PHE A 87 14.17 6.71 8.29
N THR A 88 13.41 6.14 9.23
CA THR A 88 13.97 5.29 10.30
C THR A 88 14.53 3.97 9.78
N GLY A 89 13.95 3.40 8.71
CA GLY A 89 14.44 2.20 8.03
C GLY A 89 15.61 2.43 7.08
N GLY A 90 16.02 3.69 6.84
CA GLY A 90 17.16 4.02 6.01
C GLY A 90 16.98 3.75 4.51
N PHE A 91 15.73 3.63 4.00
CA PHE A 91 15.49 3.31 2.59
C PHE A 91 15.72 4.52 1.66
N GLY A 92 15.63 5.75 2.20
CA GLY A 92 15.96 6.97 1.49
C GLY A 92 15.15 7.17 0.21
N LYS A 93 15.86 7.42 -0.90
CA LYS A 93 15.22 7.68 -2.22
C LYS A 93 14.58 6.44 -2.84
N ARG A 94 14.85 5.24 -2.32
CA ARG A 94 14.26 4.00 -2.84
C ARG A 94 12.78 3.85 -2.49
N PHE A 95 12.27 4.56 -1.46
CA PHE A 95 10.86 4.60 -1.14
C PHE A 95 10.32 6.03 -1.23
N LYS A 96 9.25 6.23 -1.98
CA LYS A 96 8.58 7.52 -2.16
C LYS A 96 7.09 7.42 -1.82
N PRO A 97 6.68 7.64 -0.56
CA PRO A 97 5.28 7.70 -0.17
C PRO A 97 4.60 8.98 -0.68
N LEU A 98 3.43 8.86 -1.32
CA LEU A 98 2.65 9.93 -1.92
C LEU A 98 1.20 9.86 -1.47
N THR A 99 0.56 11.00 -1.26
CA THR A 99 -0.88 11.06 -1.06
C THR A 99 -1.59 11.12 -2.41
N GLY A 100 -2.59 10.27 -2.61
CA GLY A 100 -3.41 10.18 -3.81
C GLY A 100 -4.23 8.90 -3.80
N SER A 101 -5.15 8.78 -4.74
CA SER A 101 -6.04 7.64 -4.86
C SER A 101 -6.13 7.14 -6.29
N VAL A 102 -6.83 6.02 -6.50
CA VAL A 102 -7.08 5.50 -7.85
C VAL A 102 -8.03 6.40 -8.64
N LEU A 103 -8.85 7.22 -7.97
CA LEU A 103 -9.75 8.19 -8.61
C LEU A 103 -9.09 9.56 -8.81
N ASP A 104 -8.18 9.95 -7.90
CA ASP A 104 -7.41 11.20 -7.98
C ASP A 104 -5.93 10.92 -7.73
N PRO A 105 -5.20 10.41 -8.75
CA PRO A 105 -3.81 10.03 -8.59
C PRO A 105 -2.90 11.22 -8.37
N HIS A 106 -1.85 11.03 -7.57
CA HIS A 106 -0.86 12.06 -7.38
C HIS A 106 -0.22 12.44 -8.73
N LYS A 107 -0.17 13.75 -9.02
CA LYS A 107 0.29 14.32 -10.30
C LYS A 107 1.70 13.91 -10.76
N SER A 108 2.54 13.40 -9.86
CA SER A 108 3.89 12.91 -10.22
C SER A 108 3.92 11.46 -10.70
N LEU A 109 2.78 10.74 -10.70
CA LEU A 109 2.69 9.43 -11.30
C LEU A 109 2.65 9.55 -12.82
N ILE A 110 3.46 8.76 -13.48
CA ILE A 110 3.59 8.76 -14.95
C ILE A 110 3.02 7.42 -15.46
N PRO A 111 2.05 7.42 -16.39
CA PRO A 111 1.57 6.19 -17.02
C PRO A 111 2.70 5.39 -17.68
N ASN A 112 2.54 4.08 -17.80
CA ASN A 112 3.51 3.18 -18.45
C ASN A 112 4.94 3.29 -17.88
N SER A 113 5.10 3.53 -16.56
CA SER A 113 6.41 3.78 -15.97
C SER A 113 6.84 2.74 -14.93
N PHE A 114 5.97 1.82 -14.53
CA PHE A 114 6.25 0.83 -13.51
C PHE A 114 6.39 -0.57 -14.10
N ASP A 115 7.33 -1.35 -13.56
CA ASP A 115 7.58 -2.73 -13.96
C ASP A 115 6.66 -3.71 -13.22
N LEU A 116 6.24 -3.30 -12.02
CA LEU A 116 5.35 -4.07 -11.15
C LEU A 116 4.39 -3.11 -10.43
N VAL A 117 3.12 -3.48 -10.36
CA VAL A 117 2.15 -2.89 -9.43
C VAL A 117 1.81 -3.93 -8.38
N ILE A 118 1.85 -3.53 -7.11
CA ILE A 118 1.41 -4.35 -5.98
C ILE A 118 0.24 -3.66 -5.29
N THR A 119 -0.70 -4.44 -4.79
CA THR A 119 -1.85 -3.87 -4.08
C THR A 119 -2.54 -4.89 -3.17
N ASN A 120 -2.95 -4.42 -2.00
CA ASN A 120 -3.90 -5.07 -1.12
C ASN A 120 -5.11 -4.15 -0.99
N PRO A 121 -6.05 -4.19 -1.96
CA PRO A 121 -7.19 -3.27 -1.97
C PRO A 121 -8.06 -3.45 -0.72
N PRO A 122 -8.79 -2.40 -0.29
CA PRO A 122 -9.75 -2.55 0.79
C PRO A 122 -10.83 -3.56 0.40
N TYR A 123 -11.15 -4.48 1.31
CA TYR A 123 -12.20 -5.45 1.10
C TYR A 123 -13.55 -4.74 1.25
N LEU A 124 -14.21 -4.43 0.14
CA LEU A 124 -15.58 -3.91 0.16
C LEU A 124 -16.52 -5.04 0.58
N GLU A 125 -17.18 -4.89 1.71
CA GLU A 125 -18.36 -5.71 2.04
C GLU A 125 -19.53 -5.18 1.21
N SER A 126 -19.78 -5.78 0.04
CA SER A 126 -21.08 -5.61 -0.62
C SER A 126 -22.16 -6.17 0.31
N ASN A 127 -23.04 -5.30 0.82
CA ASN A 127 -24.23 -5.65 1.60
C ASN A 127 -24.05 -6.11 3.07
N SER A 128 -23.11 -5.57 3.82
CA SER A 128 -23.29 -5.65 5.27
C SER A 128 -24.30 -4.58 5.72
N SER A 129 -25.52 -5.00 6.04
CA SER A 129 -26.60 -4.17 6.57
C SER A 129 -26.28 -3.50 7.92
N ASN A 130 -25.10 -3.75 8.50
CA ASN A 130 -24.60 -3.13 9.73
C ASN A 130 -23.09 -2.89 9.68
N PRO A 131 -22.61 -1.75 9.11
CA PRO A 131 -21.22 -1.36 9.28
C PRO A 131 -20.94 -1.09 10.77
N SER A 132 -19.80 -1.56 11.27
CA SER A 132 -19.38 -1.29 12.64
C SER A 132 -19.33 0.24 12.90
N PRO A 133 -19.56 0.70 14.15
CA PRO A 133 -19.55 2.13 14.48
C PRO A 133 -18.25 2.85 14.11
N GLU A 134 -17.12 2.13 14.08
CA GLU A 134 -15.82 2.65 13.63
C GLU A 134 -15.76 2.85 12.11
N LYS A 135 -16.39 1.96 11.33
CA LYS A 135 -16.49 2.11 9.86
C LYS A 135 -17.39 3.28 9.46
N ARG A 136 -18.46 3.60 10.23
CA ARG A 136 -19.35 4.74 9.96
C ARG A 136 -18.67 6.11 10.07
N LYS A 137 -17.65 6.26 10.92
CA LYS A 137 -16.90 7.52 11.08
C LYS A 137 -15.93 7.79 9.92
N ASN A 138 -15.49 6.75 9.20
CA ASN A 138 -14.62 6.88 8.03
C ASN A 138 -15.40 6.98 6.70
N SER A 139 -16.72 6.84 6.73
CA SER A 139 -17.58 6.83 5.53
C SER A 139 -17.87 8.20 4.92
N ALA A 140 -17.21 9.26 5.38
CA ALA A 140 -17.26 10.56 4.70
C ALA A 140 -16.40 10.61 3.41
N ASN A 141 -15.64 9.54 3.12
CA ASN A 141 -14.80 9.49 1.92
C ASN A 141 -15.46 8.63 0.85
N VAL A 142 -15.79 9.25 -0.26
CA VAL A 142 -16.41 8.70 -1.50
C VAL A 142 -15.65 7.49 -2.09
N GLU A 143 -14.44 7.18 -1.61
CA GLU A 143 -13.58 6.13 -2.14
C GLU A 143 -13.72 4.75 -1.50
N THR A 144 -14.59 4.58 -0.51
CA THR A 144 -14.90 3.25 0.05
C THR A 144 -15.69 2.35 -0.93
N GLU A 145 -16.07 2.86 -2.10
CA GLU A 145 -16.85 2.16 -3.12
C GLU A 145 -16.07 1.84 -4.41
N VAL A 146 -14.75 2.02 -4.43
CA VAL A 146 -13.97 1.69 -5.62
C VAL A 146 -13.87 0.18 -5.77
N ASP A 147 -14.47 -0.35 -6.83
CA ASP A 147 -14.46 -1.77 -7.14
C ASP A 147 -13.07 -2.29 -7.57
N LEU A 148 -12.90 -3.60 -7.53
CA LEU A 148 -11.66 -4.26 -7.94
C LEU A 148 -11.31 -3.99 -9.41
N GLY A 149 -12.31 -3.85 -10.29
CA GLY A 149 -12.13 -3.54 -11.70
C GLY A 149 -11.45 -2.19 -11.90
N THR A 150 -11.85 -1.19 -11.14
CA THR A 150 -11.23 0.15 -11.13
C THR A 150 -9.77 0.08 -10.63
N TRP A 151 -9.48 -0.68 -9.58
CA TRP A 151 -8.11 -0.90 -9.10
C TRP A 151 -7.22 -1.56 -10.17
N LEU A 152 -7.73 -2.59 -10.84
CA LEU A 152 -7.00 -3.28 -11.90
C LEU A 152 -6.78 -2.39 -13.13
N SER A 153 -7.80 -1.65 -13.54
CA SER A 153 -7.72 -0.71 -14.67
C SER A 153 -6.70 0.39 -14.40
N PHE A 154 -6.71 0.94 -13.18
CA PHE A 154 -5.70 1.89 -12.74
C PHE A 154 -4.30 1.28 -12.79
N SER A 155 -4.13 0.09 -12.23
CA SER A 155 -2.86 -0.62 -12.23
C SER A 155 -2.31 -0.81 -13.63
N ALA A 156 -3.15 -1.27 -14.57
CA ALA A 156 -2.78 -1.48 -15.96
C ALA A 156 -2.32 -0.19 -16.66
N LYS A 157 -2.95 0.95 -16.36
CA LYS A 157 -2.57 2.27 -16.91
C LYS A 157 -1.14 2.68 -16.55
N PHE A 158 -0.67 2.30 -15.36
CA PHE A 158 0.64 2.71 -14.87
C PHE A 158 1.75 1.69 -15.14
N LEU A 159 1.38 0.45 -15.52
CA LEU A 159 2.34 -0.58 -15.92
C LEU A 159 2.96 -0.30 -17.29
N LYS A 160 4.24 -0.60 -17.41
CA LYS A 160 4.91 -0.73 -18.70
C LYS A 160 4.33 -1.93 -19.48
N PRO A 161 4.43 -1.95 -20.82
CA PRO A 161 4.18 -3.17 -21.59
C PRO A 161 5.00 -4.35 -21.04
N GLY A 162 4.32 -5.48 -20.73
CA GLY A 162 4.95 -6.65 -20.11
C GLY A 162 5.21 -6.54 -18.63
N GLY A 163 4.73 -5.48 -17.95
CA GLY A 163 4.72 -5.37 -16.50
C GLY A 163 3.70 -6.31 -15.86
N ASN A 164 3.83 -6.53 -14.55
CA ASN A 164 3.01 -7.46 -13.79
C ASN A 164 2.22 -6.76 -12.68
N ILE A 165 1.08 -7.36 -12.30
CA ILE A 165 0.33 -6.99 -11.10
C ILE A 165 0.46 -8.14 -10.10
N SER A 166 0.81 -7.81 -8.85
CA SER A 166 0.69 -8.71 -7.70
C SER A 166 -0.40 -8.17 -6.79
N LEU A 167 -1.45 -8.95 -6.60
CA LEU A 167 -2.61 -8.55 -5.82
C LEU A 167 -2.93 -9.64 -4.80
N ILE A 168 -3.26 -9.23 -3.57
CA ILE A 168 -3.87 -10.12 -2.59
C ILE A 168 -5.34 -9.73 -2.40
N HIS A 169 -6.21 -10.72 -2.45
CA HIS A 169 -7.66 -10.52 -2.29
C HIS A 169 -8.30 -11.78 -1.72
N ARG A 170 -9.49 -11.65 -1.17
CA ARG A 170 -10.28 -12.80 -0.70
C ARG A 170 -10.69 -13.68 -1.87
N ALA A 171 -10.58 -14.99 -1.71
CA ALA A 171 -10.91 -15.96 -2.77
C ALA A 171 -12.42 -16.13 -3.04
N ASP A 172 -13.26 -15.66 -2.13
CA ASP A 172 -14.72 -15.73 -2.21
C ASP A 172 -15.37 -14.51 -2.91
N ARG A 173 -14.56 -13.68 -3.55
CA ARG A 173 -14.99 -12.43 -4.22
C ARG A 173 -14.25 -12.19 -5.52
#